data_970091c3fd45db85aaa324ce736925b9
#
_entry.id   970091c3fd45db85aaa324ce736925b9
#
_cell.length_a   1.000
_cell.length_b   1.000
_cell.length_c   1.000
_cell.angle_alpha   90.00
_cell.angle_beta   90.00
_cell.angle_gamma   90.00
#
_symmetry.space_group_name_H-M   'P 1'
#
loop_
_entity.id
_entity.type
_entity.pdbx_description
1 polymer ?
#
loop_
_entity_poly.entity_id
_entity_poly.type
_entity_poly.pdbx_seq_one_letter_code
_entity_poly.pdbx_strand_id
1 'polypeptide(L)'
;MRKAFRYAAPLALALCFAAQALAQLGMFSKDQRVEFTREWKGDRFPDGRPKVPDAVLARLKNVSAEEAWAVLRGAGYNNQFEGGWKVINPGERLVGRVVTAVFMPLRPDVNAVVNDYGKKEGRVGGGQNSWVIDTLQRNDVLVVDLFGKIKDGTFAGDNLGTSIFAKSGTGLIVDGSVRDVSGISEIKGFRCFVRGFDPSAIADVTLMGMNVPIRIGRVTVMPGDVVVSDPEGLTFIPAQLAEKVADYSEITQLQDAWGHQMLREGRYTPGQVDSRWTKEMIEEFNRYAEQQGAKVRMKTD
;
A
#
# COMPACT_ATOMS: atom_id res chain seq x y z
N MET A 1 -13.78 59.86 57.81
CA MET A 1 -13.76 59.64 56.33
C MET A 1 -12.70 58.64 55.99
N ARG A 2 -13.07 57.42 55.74
CA ARG A 2 -12.14 56.32 55.19
C ARG A 2 -12.78 55.75 53.97
N LYS A 3 -12.16 55.98 52.79
CA LYS A 3 -12.55 55.46 51.52
C LYS A 3 -12.07 54.03 51.43
N ALA A 4 -12.99 53.09 51.27
CA ALA A 4 -12.66 51.67 50.94
C ALA A 4 -12.47 51.49 49.42
N PHE A 5 -11.27 51.11 49.04
CA PHE A 5 -10.96 50.68 47.66
C PHE A 5 -11.39 49.22 47.49
N ARG A 6 -12.34 48.97 46.60
CA ARG A 6 -12.69 47.58 46.16
C ARG A 6 -11.85 47.22 44.93
N TYR A 7 -10.98 46.28 45.10
CA TYR A 7 -10.29 45.64 43.98
C TYR A 7 -11.20 44.57 43.40
N ALA A 8 -11.64 44.76 42.16
CA ALA A 8 -12.28 43.71 41.36
C ALA A 8 -11.16 42.95 40.61
N ALA A 9 -10.97 41.69 40.95
CA ALA A 9 -10.09 40.80 40.21
C ALA A 9 -10.86 40.25 38.98
N PRO A 10 -10.28 40.29 37.79
CA PRO A 10 -10.90 39.61 36.63
C PRO A 10 -10.67 38.11 36.74
N LEU A 11 -11.76 37.36 36.75
CA LEU A 11 -11.77 35.89 36.64
C LEU A 11 -11.42 35.55 35.22
N ALA A 12 -10.17 35.15 34.95
CA ALA A 12 -9.74 34.59 33.67
C ALA A 12 -10.32 33.17 33.54
N LEU A 13 -11.37 33.05 32.74
CA LEU A 13 -11.94 31.75 32.35
C LEU A 13 -10.99 31.08 31.36
N ALA A 14 -10.12 30.22 31.85
CA ALA A 14 -9.31 29.35 30.98
C ALA A 14 -10.22 28.32 30.36
N LEU A 15 -10.63 28.53 29.08
CA LEU A 15 -11.24 27.53 28.25
C LEU A 15 -10.16 26.49 27.91
N CYS A 16 -10.10 25.42 28.70
CA CYS A 16 -9.43 24.18 28.29
C CYS A 16 -10.22 23.57 27.13
N PHE A 17 -9.76 23.82 25.91
CA PHE A 17 -10.12 22.94 24.78
C PHE A 17 -9.50 21.57 25.06
N ALA A 18 -10.27 20.70 25.71
CA ALA A 18 -9.98 19.28 25.67
C ALA A 18 -10.12 18.84 24.21
N ALA A 19 -8.99 18.71 23.50
CA ALA A 19 -8.97 17.99 22.25
C ALA A 19 -9.53 16.60 22.55
N GLN A 20 -10.77 16.35 22.13
CA GLN A 20 -11.31 15.01 22.15
C GLN A 20 -10.41 14.19 21.24
N ALA A 21 -9.54 13.38 21.82
CA ALA A 21 -8.86 12.33 21.12
C ALA A 21 -9.98 11.41 20.57
N LEU A 22 -10.27 11.53 19.27
CA LEU A 22 -11.17 10.61 18.60
C LEU A 22 -10.65 9.21 18.90
N ALA A 23 -11.47 8.40 19.54
CA ALA A 23 -11.15 7.03 19.86
C ALA A 23 -10.88 6.32 18.54
N GLN A 24 -9.61 6.10 18.25
CA GLN A 24 -9.18 5.49 17.00
C GLN A 24 -9.22 3.99 17.17
N LEU A 25 -10.01 3.30 16.35
CA LEU A 25 -9.96 1.85 16.24
C LEU A 25 -8.53 1.43 15.85
N GLY A 26 -7.81 0.83 16.80
CA GLY A 26 -6.43 0.40 16.65
C GLY A 26 -5.47 1.13 17.60
N MET A 27 -4.48 0.38 18.06
CA MET A 27 -3.46 0.85 19.02
C MET A 27 -2.36 1.72 18.35
N PHE A 28 -2.62 2.30 17.18
CA PHE A 28 -1.64 3.04 16.40
C PHE A 28 -2.20 4.43 16.05
N SER A 29 -1.78 5.42 16.82
CA SER A 29 -2.24 6.79 16.66
C SER A 29 -1.70 7.45 15.39
N LYS A 30 -2.28 8.62 15.04
CA LYS A 30 -1.73 9.45 13.95
C LYS A 30 -0.26 9.78 14.17
N ASP A 31 0.10 10.17 15.39
CA ASP A 31 1.49 10.55 15.72
C ASP A 31 2.43 9.37 15.58
N GLN A 32 2.02 8.19 16.03
CA GLN A 32 2.77 6.96 15.82
C GLN A 32 2.94 6.64 14.33
N ARG A 33 1.91 6.79 13.48
CA ARG A 33 2.05 6.62 12.03
C ARG A 33 3.09 7.57 11.44
N VAL A 34 3.06 8.83 11.85
CA VAL A 34 4.05 9.82 11.40
C VAL A 34 5.45 9.44 11.85
N GLU A 35 5.62 9.01 13.11
CA GLU A 35 6.92 8.62 13.66
C GLU A 35 7.50 7.37 12.97
N PHE A 36 6.69 6.32 12.81
CA PHE A 36 7.14 5.09 12.18
C PHE A 36 7.37 5.21 10.66
N THR A 37 6.85 6.27 10.04
CA THR A 37 7.10 6.61 8.64
C THR A 37 7.87 7.92 8.50
N ARG A 38 8.70 8.29 9.47
CA ARG A 38 9.43 9.58 9.54
C ARG A 38 10.40 9.82 8.39
N GLU A 39 10.84 8.76 7.71
CA GLU A 39 11.69 8.87 6.52
C GLU A 39 10.94 9.48 5.32
N TRP A 40 9.61 9.39 5.30
CA TRP A 40 8.79 10.09 4.33
C TRP A 40 8.74 11.60 4.64
N LYS A 41 9.22 12.42 3.71
CA LYS A 41 9.30 13.90 3.86
C LYS A 41 8.24 14.65 3.04
N GLY A 42 7.43 13.93 2.25
CA GLY A 42 6.37 14.51 1.43
C GLY A 42 5.05 14.71 2.18
N ASP A 43 3.99 15.01 1.44
CA ASP A 43 2.65 15.22 1.94
C ASP A 43 2.10 14.00 2.67
N ARG A 44 1.16 14.26 3.60
CA ARG A 44 0.47 13.22 4.35
C ARG A 44 -1.04 13.39 4.27
N PHE A 45 -1.75 12.29 4.36
CA PHE A 45 -3.19 12.30 4.60
C PHE A 45 -3.52 12.83 6.01
N PRO A 46 -4.77 13.27 6.26
CA PRO A 46 -5.18 13.75 7.58
C PRO A 46 -4.96 12.73 8.71
N ASP A 47 -5.00 11.44 8.39
CA ASP A 47 -4.75 10.33 9.31
C ASP A 47 -3.25 10.06 9.58
N GLY A 48 -2.34 10.78 8.95
CA GLY A 48 -0.89 10.68 9.10
C GLY A 48 -0.18 9.73 8.12
N ARG A 49 -0.91 8.97 7.30
CA ARG A 49 -0.31 8.11 6.26
C ARG A 49 0.50 8.94 5.25
N PRO A 50 1.64 8.45 4.78
CA PRO A 50 2.33 9.02 3.62
C PRO A 50 1.40 9.14 2.41
N LYS A 51 1.50 10.25 1.67
CA LYS A 51 0.75 10.49 0.43
C LYS A 51 1.72 10.55 -0.75
N VAL A 52 2.16 9.38 -1.23
CA VAL A 52 2.98 9.30 -2.45
C VAL A 52 2.20 9.93 -3.61
N PRO A 53 2.79 10.85 -4.40
CA PRO A 53 2.11 11.53 -5.50
C PRO A 53 1.57 10.58 -6.55
N ASP A 54 0.40 10.90 -7.13
CA ASP A 54 -0.22 10.09 -8.19
C ASP A 54 0.67 9.96 -9.43
N ALA A 55 1.50 10.97 -9.71
CA ALA A 55 2.48 10.91 -10.79
C ALA A 55 3.53 9.81 -10.57
N VAL A 56 3.97 9.60 -9.33
CA VAL A 56 4.88 8.49 -8.97
C VAL A 56 4.17 7.15 -9.10
N LEU A 57 2.91 7.04 -8.64
CA LEU A 57 2.12 5.82 -8.81
C LEU A 57 1.96 5.44 -10.30
N ALA A 58 1.76 6.43 -11.16
CA ALA A 58 1.64 6.20 -12.61
C ALA A 58 2.92 5.61 -13.21
N ARG A 59 4.10 6.07 -12.78
CA ARG A 59 5.41 5.55 -13.21
C ARG A 59 5.62 4.11 -12.71
N LEU A 60 5.18 3.81 -11.49
CA LEU A 60 5.31 2.49 -10.88
C LEU A 60 4.46 1.40 -11.56
N LYS A 61 3.53 1.73 -12.45
CA LYS A 61 2.72 0.75 -13.17
C LYS A 61 3.52 -0.21 -14.05
N ASN A 62 4.73 0.17 -14.45
CA ASN A 62 5.57 -0.66 -15.31
C ASN A 62 6.69 -1.40 -14.55
N VAL A 63 6.82 -1.13 -13.25
CA VAL A 63 7.90 -1.70 -12.43
C VAL A 63 7.70 -3.21 -12.22
N SER A 64 8.74 -4.02 -12.48
CA SER A 64 8.74 -5.44 -12.18
C SER A 64 9.08 -5.73 -10.71
N ALA A 65 8.83 -6.96 -10.26
CA ALA A 65 9.20 -7.39 -8.92
C ALA A 65 10.72 -7.31 -8.70
N GLU A 66 11.51 -7.71 -9.71
CA GLU A 66 12.97 -7.69 -9.65
C GLU A 66 13.53 -6.27 -9.56
N GLU A 67 13.00 -5.35 -10.35
CA GLU A 67 13.42 -3.94 -10.35
C GLU A 67 13.16 -3.29 -8.98
N ALA A 68 11.95 -3.50 -8.43
CA ALA A 68 11.62 -3.04 -7.10
C ALA A 68 12.49 -3.72 -6.03
N TRP A 69 12.65 -5.04 -6.11
CA TRP A 69 13.42 -5.84 -5.18
C TRP A 69 14.90 -5.43 -5.13
N ALA A 70 15.52 -5.12 -6.28
CA ALA A 70 16.90 -4.68 -6.34
C ALA A 70 17.12 -3.40 -5.53
N VAL A 71 16.26 -2.40 -5.71
CA VAL A 71 16.32 -1.14 -4.96
C VAL A 71 16.07 -1.35 -3.48
N LEU A 72 15.04 -2.13 -3.14
CA LEU A 72 14.63 -2.37 -1.75
C LEU A 72 15.72 -3.14 -0.99
N ARG A 73 16.26 -4.19 -1.58
CA ARG A 73 17.34 -4.97 -0.99
C ARG A 73 18.61 -4.14 -0.81
N GLY A 74 18.98 -3.33 -1.80
CA GLY A 74 20.11 -2.40 -1.70
C GLY A 74 19.94 -1.35 -0.61
N ALA A 75 18.70 -1.05 -0.21
CA ALA A 75 18.37 -0.17 0.90
C ALA A 75 18.15 -0.91 2.24
N GLY A 76 18.40 -2.23 2.31
CA GLY A 76 18.28 -3.05 3.53
C GLY A 76 16.87 -3.63 3.77
N TYR A 77 15.91 -3.44 2.85
CA TYR A 77 14.56 -3.99 2.94
C TYR A 77 14.49 -5.36 2.26
N ASN A 78 14.85 -6.42 2.99
CA ASN A 78 15.02 -7.76 2.42
C ASN A 78 13.71 -8.56 2.25
N ASN A 79 12.62 -8.19 2.94
CA ASN A 79 11.37 -8.94 2.99
C ASN A 79 10.19 -8.05 2.55
N GLN A 80 10.18 -7.61 1.30
CA GLN A 80 9.14 -6.72 0.78
C GLN A 80 8.34 -7.34 -0.38
N PHE A 81 8.59 -8.60 -0.72
CA PHE A 81 7.89 -9.36 -1.75
C PHE A 81 7.16 -10.54 -1.16
N GLU A 82 5.93 -10.79 -1.64
CA GLU A 82 5.12 -11.95 -1.28
C GLU A 82 4.40 -12.50 -2.51
N GLY A 83 4.59 -13.79 -2.77
CA GLY A 83 3.98 -14.53 -3.88
C GLY A 83 2.86 -15.49 -3.43
N GLY A 84 2.50 -16.42 -4.32
CA GLY A 84 1.54 -17.50 -4.01
C GLY A 84 0.08 -17.04 -3.91
N TRP A 85 -0.28 -16.04 -4.69
CA TRP A 85 -1.64 -15.50 -4.73
C TRP A 85 -2.54 -16.17 -5.75
N LYS A 86 -3.83 -16.31 -5.42
CA LYS A 86 -4.90 -16.47 -6.42
C LYS A 86 -5.37 -15.07 -6.80
N VAL A 87 -5.48 -14.82 -8.10
CA VAL A 87 -5.79 -13.49 -8.63
C VAL A 87 -7.11 -13.53 -9.40
N ILE A 88 -8.04 -12.64 -9.03
CA ILE A 88 -9.24 -12.36 -9.84
C ILE A 88 -8.93 -11.11 -10.68
N ASN A 89 -9.29 -11.16 -11.97
CA ASN A 89 -8.96 -10.15 -12.96
C ASN A 89 -7.43 -9.93 -13.10
N PRO A 90 -6.65 -10.96 -13.46
CA PRO A 90 -5.26 -10.77 -13.87
C PRO A 90 -5.24 -9.88 -15.13
N GLY A 91 -4.22 -9.11 -15.32
CA GLY A 91 -4.08 -8.24 -16.49
C GLY A 91 -3.25 -7.01 -16.14
N GLU A 92 -3.85 -5.82 -16.11
CA GLU A 92 -3.12 -4.63 -15.69
C GLU A 92 -2.59 -4.76 -14.26
N ARG A 93 -1.44 -4.16 -13.99
CA ARG A 93 -0.83 -4.21 -12.65
C ARG A 93 -1.65 -3.44 -11.63
N LEU A 94 -1.75 -3.98 -10.41
CA LEU A 94 -2.29 -3.27 -9.26
C LEU A 94 -1.21 -2.35 -8.71
N VAL A 95 -1.48 -1.06 -8.66
CA VAL A 95 -0.60 -0.06 -8.05
C VAL A 95 -1.44 0.89 -7.21
N GLY A 96 -0.99 1.18 -6.00
CA GLY A 96 -1.64 2.19 -5.15
C GLY A 96 -1.03 2.30 -3.76
N ARG A 97 -1.53 3.28 -3.01
CA ARG A 97 -1.13 3.51 -1.61
C ARG A 97 -1.89 2.56 -0.70
N VAL A 98 -1.18 1.96 0.22
CA VAL A 98 -1.72 0.94 1.11
C VAL A 98 -2.57 1.54 2.23
N VAL A 99 -3.80 1.04 2.35
CA VAL A 99 -4.64 1.12 3.55
C VAL A 99 -4.64 -0.25 4.19
N THR A 100 -4.17 -0.35 5.43
CA THR A 100 -4.05 -1.63 6.12
C THR A 100 -5.22 -1.92 7.03
N ALA A 101 -5.58 -3.20 7.15
CA ALA A 101 -6.47 -3.72 8.18
C ALA A 101 -5.93 -5.04 8.73
N VAL A 102 -6.05 -5.25 10.03
CA VAL A 102 -5.72 -6.51 10.68
C VAL A 102 -6.92 -7.06 11.44
N PHE A 103 -7.20 -8.32 11.19
CA PHE A 103 -8.19 -9.09 11.94
C PHE A 103 -7.50 -10.16 12.77
N MET A 104 -8.12 -10.52 13.88
CA MET A 104 -7.70 -11.63 14.72
C MET A 104 -8.87 -12.59 14.99
N PRO A 105 -8.60 -13.84 15.38
CA PRO A 105 -9.64 -14.75 15.83
C PRO A 105 -10.52 -14.11 16.91
N LEU A 106 -11.82 -14.35 16.83
CA LEU A 106 -12.81 -13.76 17.71
C LEU A 106 -12.51 -14.05 19.19
N ARG A 107 -12.47 -12.99 19.98
CA ARG A 107 -12.61 -13.01 21.43
C ARG A 107 -13.82 -12.17 21.81
N PRO A 108 -14.86 -12.75 22.44
CA PRO A 108 -16.11 -12.03 22.70
C PRO A 108 -15.95 -10.76 23.54
N ASP A 109 -15.07 -10.77 24.53
CA ASP A 109 -14.74 -9.63 25.39
C ASP A 109 -14.09 -8.48 24.59
N VAL A 110 -13.10 -8.79 23.75
CA VAL A 110 -12.42 -7.82 22.88
C VAL A 110 -13.36 -7.31 21.79
N ASN A 111 -14.12 -8.21 21.17
CA ASN A 111 -15.08 -7.85 20.12
C ASN A 111 -16.17 -6.90 20.62
N ALA A 112 -16.62 -7.05 21.86
CA ALA A 112 -17.57 -6.13 22.48
C ALA A 112 -16.99 -4.70 22.56
N VAL A 113 -15.74 -4.56 22.98
CA VAL A 113 -15.04 -3.26 23.06
C VAL A 113 -14.88 -2.64 21.68
N VAL A 114 -14.47 -3.43 20.66
CA VAL A 114 -14.32 -2.95 19.28
C VAL A 114 -15.65 -2.46 18.73
N ASN A 115 -16.73 -3.21 18.95
CA ASN A 115 -18.08 -2.80 18.54
C ASN A 115 -18.54 -1.49 19.23
N ASP A 116 -18.20 -1.31 20.51
CA ASP A 116 -18.53 -0.07 21.22
C ASP A 116 -17.72 1.12 20.69
N TYR A 117 -16.45 0.93 20.29
CA TYR A 117 -15.69 1.96 19.57
C TYR A 117 -16.33 2.29 18.22
N GLY A 118 -16.72 1.27 17.44
CA GLY A 118 -17.41 1.47 16.18
C GLY A 118 -18.69 2.30 16.33
N LYS A 119 -19.51 2.00 17.35
CA LYS A 119 -20.73 2.77 17.66
C LYS A 119 -20.39 4.25 17.98
N LYS A 120 -19.38 4.48 18.83
CA LYS A 120 -18.94 5.84 19.20
C LYS A 120 -18.43 6.64 18.00
N GLU A 121 -17.82 5.98 17.02
CA GLU A 121 -17.37 6.58 15.77
C GLU A 121 -18.47 6.70 14.71
N GLY A 122 -19.71 6.32 15.03
CA GLY A 122 -20.84 6.36 14.09
C GLY A 122 -20.79 5.29 13.01
N ARG A 123 -20.01 4.22 13.20
CA ARG A 123 -19.91 3.07 12.29
C ARG A 123 -21.10 2.15 12.52
N VAL A 124 -22.18 2.42 11.78
CA VAL A 124 -23.44 1.70 11.92
C VAL A 124 -23.73 0.85 10.67
N GLY A 125 -24.25 -0.34 10.92
CA GLY A 125 -24.59 -1.29 9.84
C GLY A 125 -23.37 -2.07 9.32
N GLY A 126 -23.64 -3.21 8.68
CA GLY A 126 -22.62 -4.08 8.12
C GLY A 126 -21.71 -4.74 9.18
N GLY A 127 -20.75 -5.51 8.71
CA GLY A 127 -19.69 -6.08 9.55
C GLY A 127 -18.48 -5.13 9.67
N GLN A 128 -17.58 -5.46 10.59
CA GLN A 128 -16.35 -4.68 10.82
C GLN A 128 -15.46 -4.57 9.58
N ASN A 129 -15.59 -5.47 8.60
CA ASN A 129 -14.92 -5.40 7.30
C ASN A 129 -15.36 -4.18 6.47
N SER A 130 -16.62 -3.74 6.58
CA SER A 130 -17.11 -2.55 5.87
C SER A 130 -16.50 -1.25 6.43
N TRP A 131 -16.13 -1.22 7.71
CA TRP A 131 -15.59 -0.01 8.35
C TRP A 131 -14.27 0.46 7.72
N VAL A 132 -13.44 -0.50 7.31
CA VAL A 132 -12.18 -0.17 6.62
C VAL A 132 -12.44 0.38 5.23
N ILE A 133 -13.40 -0.21 4.51
CA ILE A 133 -13.78 0.21 3.15
C ILE A 133 -14.22 1.67 3.13
N ASP A 134 -14.90 2.12 4.19
CA ASP A 134 -15.36 3.50 4.30
C ASP A 134 -14.24 4.53 4.36
N THR A 135 -13.02 4.14 4.73
CA THR A 135 -11.86 5.02 4.82
C THR A 135 -11.08 5.19 3.51
N LEU A 136 -11.40 4.39 2.49
CA LEU A 136 -10.67 4.38 1.22
C LEU A 136 -10.85 5.69 0.42
N GLN A 137 -9.77 6.09 -0.22
CA GLN A 137 -9.68 7.23 -1.13
C GLN A 137 -9.13 6.79 -2.49
N ARG A 138 -9.21 7.68 -3.48
CA ARG A 138 -8.70 7.42 -4.82
C ARG A 138 -7.22 6.99 -4.79
N ASN A 139 -6.90 5.94 -5.55
CA ASN A 139 -5.58 5.31 -5.65
C ASN A 139 -5.11 4.61 -4.35
N ASP A 140 -6.00 4.37 -3.38
CA ASP A 140 -5.71 3.47 -2.27
C ASP A 140 -5.88 2.01 -2.72
N VAL A 141 -5.06 1.11 -2.16
CA VAL A 141 -5.23 -0.35 -2.22
C VAL A 141 -5.51 -0.85 -0.80
N LEU A 142 -6.62 -1.53 -0.63
CA LEU A 142 -6.95 -2.16 0.66
C LEU A 142 -6.14 -3.44 0.83
N VAL A 143 -5.35 -3.51 1.92
CA VAL A 143 -4.53 -4.68 2.27
C VAL A 143 -4.94 -5.20 3.63
N VAL A 144 -5.38 -6.45 3.66
CA VAL A 144 -6.00 -7.07 4.83
C VAL A 144 -5.20 -8.28 5.30
N ASP A 145 -4.69 -8.21 6.52
CA ASP A 145 -4.19 -9.37 7.25
C ASP A 145 -5.39 -10.07 7.92
N LEU A 146 -5.76 -11.24 7.38
CA LEU A 146 -6.79 -12.11 7.92
C LEU A 146 -6.20 -13.48 8.29
N PHE A 147 -4.94 -13.48 8.71
CA PHE A 147 -4.16 -14.63 9.20
C PHE A 147 -4.31 -15.92 8.36
N GLY A 148 -4.49 -15.78 7.03
CA GLY A 148 -4.64 -16.92 6.11
C GLY A 148 -5.98 -17.65 6.20
N LYS A 149 -6.98 -17.11 6.90
CA LYS A 149 -8.29 -17.74 7.07
C LYS A 149 -9.05 -17.83 5.76
N ILE A 150 -9.42 -19.06 5.34
CA ILE A 150 -10.17 -19.31 4.10
C ILE A 150 -11.65 -19.49 4.41
N LYS A 151 -12.04 -20.60 5.06
CA LYS A 151 -13.41 -20.82 5.50
C LYS A 151 -13.78 -19.79 6.56
N ASP A 152 -14.94 -19.18 6.42
CA ASP A 152 -15.40 -18.08 7.30
C ASP A 152 -14.42 -16.87 7.35
N GLY A 153 -13.48 -16.81 6.38
CA GLY A 153 -12.49 -15.77 6.20
C GLY A 153 -12.70 -14.93 4.95
N THR A 154 -13.90 -14.91 4.40
CA THR A 154 -14.21 -14.17 3.17
C THR A 154 -14.42 -12.69 3.48
N PHE A 155 -13.37 -11.90 3.27
CA PHE A 155 -13.39 -10.47 3.57
C PHE A 155 -14.46 -9.72 2.77
N ALA A 156 -14.61 -10.04 1.48
CA ALA A 156 -15.53 -9.37 0.57
C ALA A 156 -16.19 -10.37 -0.40
N GLY A 157 -17.37 -10.01 -0.85
CA GLY A 157 -18.02 -10.49 -2.06
C GLY A 157 -18.11 -9.36 -3.09
N ASP A 158 -18.94 -9.50 -4.11
CA ASP A 158 -19.11 -8.57 -5.22
C ASP A 158 -19.59 -7.16 -4.78
N ASN A 159 -20.53 -7.10 -3.82
CA ASN A 159 -21.03 -5.81 -3.29
C ASN A 159 -19.91 -4.99 -2.63
N LEU A 160 -19.12 -5.62 -1.76
CA LEU A 160 -18.00 -4.92 -1.11
C LEU A 160 -16.86 -4.67 -2.09
N GLY A 161 -16.60 -5.58 -3.03
CA GLY A 161 -15.67 -5.38 -4.14
C GLY A 161 -16.04 -4.16 -4.98
N THR A 162 -17.33 -4.01 -5.32
CA THR A 162 -17.85 -2.84 -6.04
C THR A 162 -17.64 -1.55 -5.24
N SER A 163 -17.90 -1.58 -3.92
CA SER A 163 -17.69 -0.41 -3.06
C SER A 163 -16.21 -0.03 -2.97
N ILE A 164 -15.31 -1.00 -2.80
CA ILE A 164 -13.86 -0.77 -2.79
C ILE A 164 -13.42 -0.10 -4.10
N PHE A 165 -13.85 -0.65 -5.24
CA PHE A 165 -13.48 -0.11 -6.55
C PHE A 165 -14.05 1.29 -6.79
N ALA A 166 -15.31 1.54 -6.44
CA ALA A 166 -15.94 2.85 -6.57
C ALA A 166 -15.18 3.94 -5.80
N LYS A 167 -14.68 3.62 -4.61
CA LYS A 167 -13.91 4.56 -3.78
C LYS A 167 -12.47 4.72 -4.26
N SER A 168 -11.78 3.61 -4.50
CA SER A 168 -10.33 3.60 -4.74
C SER A 168 -9.96 3.62 -6.23
N GLY A 169 -10.73 2.96 -7.07
CA GLY A 169 -10.41 2.72 -8.49
C GLY A 169 -9.26 1.72 -8.68
N THR A 170 -8.95 0.90 -7.67
CA THR A 170 -7.80 -0.03 -7.67
C THR A 170 -8.24 -1.46 -7.35
N GLY A 171 -7.89 -1.98 -6.18
CA GLY A 171 -8.14 -3.37 -5.85
C GLY A 171 -8.02 -3.70 -4.37
N LEU A 172 -8.01 -5.01 -4.12
CA LEU A 172 -8.04 -5.62 -2.80
C LEU A 172 -6.96 -6.70 -2.69
N ILE A 173 -6.26 -6.72 -1.58
CA ILE A 173 -5.32 -7.78 -1.20
C ILE A 173 -5.79 -8.33 0.15
N VAL A 174 -6.01 -9.64 0.23
CA VAL A 174 -6.42 -10.29 1.49
C VAL A 174 -5.54 -11.52 1.74
N ASP A 175 -4.83 -11.51 2.85
CA ASP A 175 -4.22 -12.73 3.38
C ASP A 175 -5.31 -13.59 4.05
N GLY A 176 -6.20 -14.09 3.21
CA GLY A 176 -7.45 -14.77 3.52
C GLY A 176 -8.22 -15.11 2.25
N SER A 177 -9.55 -14.99 2.26
CA SER A 177 -10.39 -15.37 1.14
C SER A 177 -11.41 -14.28 0.74
N VAL A 178 -12.04 -14.51 -0.42
CA VAL A 178 -13.24 -13.80 -0.90
C VAL A 178 -14.26 -14.81 -1.39
N ARG A 179 -15.50 -14.35 -1.56
CA ARG A 179 -16.60 -15.10 -2.17
C ARG A 179 -17.10 -14.39 -3.44
N ASP A 180 -18.14 -14.92 -4.04
CA ASP A 180 -18.82 -14.31 -5.21
C ASP A 180 -17.83 -14.00 -6.36
N VAL A 181 -16.92 -14.96 -6.62
CA VAL A 181 -15.79 -14.80 -7.56
C VAL A 181 -16.26 -14.34 -8.94
N SER A 182 -17.39 -14.88 -9.43
CA SER A 182 -17.96 -14.48 -10.71
C SER A 182 -18.37 -13.00 -10.71
N GLY A 183 -19.10 -12.55 -9.67
CA GLY A 183 -19.50 -11.17 -9.53
C GLY A 183 -18.31 -10.21 -9.39
N ILE A 184 -17.29 -10.60 -8.59
CA ILE A 184 -16.05 -9.81 -8.49
C ILE A 184 -15.34 -9.71 -9.85
N SER A 185 -15.34 -10.77 -10.66
CA SER A 185 -14.69 -10.78 -11.97
C SER A 185 -15.34 -9.85 -13.00
N GLU A 186 -16.60 -9.50 -12.81
CA GLU A 186 -17.33 -8.54 -13.64
C GLU A 186 -16.99 -7.08 -13.34
N ILE A 187 -16.36 -6.79 -12.21
CA ILE A 187 -15.92 -5.42 -11.84
C ILE A 187 -14.67 -5.09 -12.66
N LYS A 188 -14.86 -4.47 -13.82
CA LYS A 188 -13.78 -4.11 -14.75
C LYS A 188 -12.78 -3.17 -14.09
N GLY A 189 -11.50 -3.53 -14.15
CA GLY A 189 -10.41 -2.75 -13.54
C GLY A 189 -10.13 -3.10 -12.08
N PHE A 190 -11.01 -3.81 -11.39
CA PHE A 190 -10.76 -4.26 -10.03
C PHE A 190 -9.79 -5.45 -10.01
N ARG A 191 -8.74 -5.37 -9.21
CA ARG A 191 -7.75 -6.43 -9.03
C ARG A 191 -7.88 -7.01 -7.62
N CYS A 192 -7.99 -8.34 -7.52
CA CYS A 192 -8.19 -8.99 -6.23
C CYS A 192 -7.16 -10.12 -6.03
N PHE A 193 -6.32 -9.97 -5.01
CA PHE A 193 -5.29 -10.93 -4.62
C PHE A 193 -5.69 -11.58 -3.31
N VAL A 194 -5.80 -12.92 -3.29
CA VAL A 194 -6.28 -13.69 -2.13
C VAL A 194 -5.52 -14.99 -1.97
N ARG A 195 -5.62 -15.61 -0.79
CA ARG A 195 -5.10 -16.97 -0.57
C ARG A 195 -6.08 -18.05 -1.02
N GLY A 196 -7.38 -17.77 -1.02
CA GLY A 196 -8.39 -18.75 -1.41
C GLY A 196 -9.75 -18.15 -1.71
N PHE A 197 -10.67 -19.04 -2.03
CA PHE A 197 -12.08 -18.73 -2.25
C PHE A 197 -12.92 -19.64 -1.36
N ASP A 198 -13.98 -19.12 -0.77
CA ASP A 198 -14.93 -19.87 0.04
C ASP A 198 -16.31 -19.22 -0.05
N PRO A 199 -17.43 -19.95 -0.11
CA PRO A 199 -18.77 -19.35 -0.20
C PRO A 199 -19.29 -18.78 1.13
N SER A 200 -18.61 -19.04 2.26
CA SER A 200 -19.03 -18.56 3.57
C SER A 200 -19.01 -17.03 3.69
N ALA A 201 -19.71 -16.48 4.67
CA ALA A 201 -19.50 -15.10 5.08
C ALA A 201 -18.26 -14.99 5.99
N ILE A 202 -17.77 -13.76 6.19
CA ILE A 202 -16.77 -13.50 7.23
C ILE A 202 -17.39 -13.76 8.63
N ALA A 203 -16.74 -14.59 9.44
CA ALA A 203 -17.20 -14.94 10.76
C ALA A 203 -16.02 -15.23 11.70
N ASP A 204 -16.30 -15.23 13.00
CA ASP A 204 -15.34 -15.56 14.05
C ASP A 204 -14.02 -14.78 14.00
N VAL A 205 -14.11 -13.50 13.67
CA VAL A 205 -12.98 -12.57 13.63
C VAL A 205 -13.34 -11.23 14.25
N THR A 206 -12.34 -10.51 14.70
CA THR A 206 -12.46 -9.14 15.23
C THR A 206 -11.44 -8.23 14.52
N LEU A 207 -11.88 -7.06 14.07
CA LEU A 207 -11.01 -6.02 13.51
C LEU A 207 -10.18 -5.41 14.66
N MET A 208 -8.87 -5.67 14.65
CA MET A 208 -7.96 -5.18 15.69
C MET A 208 -7.27 -3.88 15.33
N GLY A 209 -7.28 -3.48 14.07
CA GLY A 209 -6.69 -2.21 13.67
C GLY A 209 -6.92 -1.84 12.22
N MET A 210 -6.99 -0.53 11.99
CA MET A 210 -7.00 0.10 10.66
C MET A 210 -5.86 1.10 10.59
N ASN A 211 -5.16 1.13 9.45
CA ASN A 211 -3.96 1.95 9.28
C ASN A 211 -2.93 1.71 10.40
N VAL A 212 -2.69 0.44 10.68
CA VAL A 212 -1.66 -0.08 11.60
C VAL A 212 -0.65 -0.90 10.79
N PRO A 213 0.57 -1.14 11.30
CA PRO A 213 1.48 -2.12 10.70
C PRO A 213 0.82 -3.51 10.70
N ILE A 214 0.91 -4.20 9.58
CA ILE A 214 0.38 -5.56 9.43
C ILE A 214 1.43 -6.49 8.85
N ARG A 215 1.15 -7.79 8.89
CA ARG A 215 1.97 -8.81 8.25
C ARG A 215 1.21 -9.44 7.08
N ILE A 216 1.81 -9.44 5.91
CA ILE A 216 1.34 -10.19 4.74
C ILE A 216 2.40 -11.24 4.40
N GLY A 217 2.10 -12.49 4.70
CA GLY A 217 3.11 -13.55 4.61
C GLY A 217 4.33 -13.23 5.47
N ARG A 218 5.49 -12.97 4.82
CA ARG A 218 6.73 -12.57 5.48
C ARG A 218 7.02 -11.07 5.43
N VAL A 219 6.12 -10.29 4.82
CA VAL A 219 6.30 -8.85 4.63
C VAL A 219 5.72 -8.07 5.80
N THR A 220 6.44 -7.08 6.30
CA THR A 220 5.87 -6.01 7.13
C THR A 220 5.36 -4.91 6.22
N VAL A 221 4.07 -4.64 6.27
CA VAL A 221 3.39 -3.63 5.45
C VAL A 221 2.96 -2.47 6.33
N MET A 222 3.41 -1.27 5.97
CA MET A 222 3.05 -0.05 6.68
C MET A 222 1.91 0.69 5.97
N PRO A 223 1.03 1.37 6.73
CA PRO A 223 0.05 2.28 6.13
C PRO A 223 0.75 3.37 5.32
N GLY A 224 0.35 3.53 4.05
CA GLY A 224 0.94 4.50 3.14
C GLY A 224 2.13 4.00 2.33
N ASP A 225 2.57 2.75 2.52
CA ASP A 225 3.44 2.09 1.53
C ASP A 225 2.78 2.10 0.15
N VAL A 226 3.56 1.89 -0.89
CA VAL A 226 3.02 1.63 -2.23
C VAL A 226 3.12 0.14 -2.52
N VAL A 227 2.03 -0.46 -2.97
CA VAL A 227 2.06 -1.83 -3.47
C VAL A 227 2.07 -1.81 -5.00
N VAL A 228 2.90 -2.66 -5.59
CA VAL A 228 2.88 -2.98 -7.02
C VAL A 228 2.71 -4.49 -7.19
N SER A 229 1.91 -4.89 -8.18
CA SER A 229 1.78 -6.29 -8.56
C SER A 229 2.44 -6.56 -9.90
N ASP A 230 2.92 -7.78 -10.06
CA ASP A 230 3.24 -8.35 -11.35
C ASP A 230 2.80 -9.84 -11.39
N PRO A 231 3.12 -10.61 -12.47
CA PRO A 231 2.74 -12.02 -12.53
C PRO A 231 3.30 -12.88 -11.40
N GLU A 232 4.40 -12.49 -10.77
CA GLU A 232 5.07 -13.26 -9.71
C GLU A 232 4.45 -13.02 -8.34
N GLY A 233 3.89 -11.83 -8.09
CA GLY A 233 3.26 -11.49 -6.81
C GLY A 233 3.14 -10.01 -6.53
N LEU A 234 3.32 -9.66 -5.26
CA LEU A 234 3.14 -8.32 -4.72
C LEU A 234 4.43 -7.83 -4.08
N THR A 235 4.87 -6.64 -4.47
CA THR A 235 5.99 -5.94 -3.82
C THR A 235 5.45 -4.72 -3.08
N PHE A 236 5.78 -4.61 -1.78
CA PHE A 236 5.40 -3.49 -0.93
C PHE A 236 6.59 -2.56 -0.79
N ILE A 237 6.45 -1.34 -1.30
CA ILE A 237 7.51 -0.34 -1.40
C ILE A 237 7.30 0.72 -0.31
N PRO A 238 8.22 0.86 0.66
CA PRO A 238 8.17 1.97 1.60
C PRO A 238 8.06 3.32 0.88
N ALA A 239 7.16 4.19 1.34
CA ALA A 239 6.81 5.42 0.65
C ALA A 239 8.03 6.27 0.22
N GLN A 240 9.04 6.38 1.08
CA GLN A 240 10.28 7.12 0.82
C GLN A 240 11.16 6.53 -0.29
N LEU A 241 10.92 5.29 -0.70
CA LEU A 241 11.66 4.63 -1.78
C LEU A 241 10.87 4.57 -3.10
N ALA A 242 9.60 4.99 -3.12
CA ALA A 242 8.72 4.86 -4.28
C ALA A 242 9.27 5.56 -5.52
N GLU A 243 9.75 6.80 -5.39
CA GLU A 243 10.34 7.56 -6.50
C GLU A 243 11.66 6.94 -6.97
N LYS A 244 12.53 6.52 -6.01
CA LYS A 244 13.79 5.85 -6.34
C LYS A 244 13.56 4.54 -7.11
N VAL A 245 12.52 3.77 -6.76
CA VAL A 245 12.15 2.56 -7.48
C VAL A 245 11.70 2.90 -8.90
N ALA A 246 10.88 3.93 -9.08
CA ALA A 246 10.43 4.36 -10.40
C ALA A 246 11.60 4.82 -11.27
N ASP A 247 12.51 5.64 -10.73
CA ASP A 247 13.70 6.12 -11.43
C ASP A 247 14.61 4.96 -11.86
N TYR A 248 14.85 4.01 -10.96
CA TYR A 248 15.68 2.83 -11.26
C TYR A 248 15.04 1.96 -12.35
N SER A 249 13.75 1.71 -12.26
CA SER A 249 13.00 0.90 -13.22
C SER A 249 13.07 1.50 -14.63
N GLU A 250 12.84 2.79 -14.77
CA GLU A 250 12.91 3.47 -16.09
C GLU A 250 14.27 3.31 -16.76
N ILE A 251 15.36 3.35 -15.98
CA ILE A 251 16.71 3.14 -16.48
C ILE A 251 16.93 1.67 -16.87
N THR A 252 16.54 0.74 -15.99
CA THR A 252 16.70 -0.70 -16.20
C THR A 252 15.94 -1.17 -17.42
N GLN A 253 14.70 -0.72 -17.61
CA GLN A 253 13.91 -1.06 -18.80
C GLN A 253 14.55 -0.60 -20.12
N LEU A 254 15.21 0.56 -20.12
CA LEU A 254 15.97 1.00 -21.30
C LEU A 254 17.21 0.13 -21.54
N GLN A 255 17.90 -0.27 -20.46
CA GLN A 255 19.05 -1.17 -20.54
C GLN A 255 18.65 -2.52 -21.09
N ASP A 256 17.55 -3.09 -20.58
CA ASP A 256 16.99 -4.36 -21.01
C ASP A 256 16.54 -4.32 -22.48
N ALA A 257 15.86 -3.25 -22.88
CA ALA A 257 15.42 -3.07 -24.26
C ALA A 257 16.61 -3.04 -25.23
N TRP A 258 17.67 -2.29 -24.90
CA TRP A 258 18.90 -2.24 -25.65
C TRP A 258 19.63 -3.61 -25.65
N GLY A 259 19.79 -4.22 -24.49
CA GLY A 259 20.43 -5.53 -24.34
C GLY A 259 19.73 -6.60 -25.14
N HIS A 260 18.41 -6.68 -25.07
CA HIS A 260 17.59 -7.61 -25.86
C HIS A 260 17.74 -7.37 -27.35
N GLN A 261 17.85 -6.11 -27.80
CA GLN A 261 18.11 -5.80 -29.19
C GLN A 261 19.50 -6.32 -29.62
N MET A 262 20.53 -6.05 -28.83
CA MET A 262 21.90 -6.49 -29.11
C MET A 262 22.02 -8.01 -29.16
N LEU A 263 21.32 -8.73 -28.29
CA LEU A 263 21.25 -10.18 -28.28
C LEU A 263 20.55 -10.72 -29.53
N ARG A 264 19.41 -10.14 -29.92
CA ARG A 264 18.68 -10.56 -31.15
C ARG A 264 19.48 -10.34 -32.43
N GLU A 265 20.25 -9.25 -32.47
CA GLU A 265 21.13 -8.92 -33.60
C GLU A 265 22.46 -9.72 -33.62
N GLY A 266 22.71 -10.50 -32.55
CA GLY A 266 23.97 -11.27 -32.41
C GLY A 266 25.22 -10.39 -32.25
N ARG A 267 25.07 -9.13 -31.85
CA ARG A 267 26.15 -8.17 -31.66
C ARG A 267 26.95 -8.39 -30.38
N TYR A 268 26.26 -8.82 -29.33
CA TYR A 268 26.85 -9.18 -28.04
C TYR A 268 26.35 -10.55 -27.60
N THR A 269 27.16 -11.24 -26.80
CA THR A 269 26.79 -12.50 -26.17
C THR A 269 26.01 -12.25 -24.88
N PRO A 270 25.21 -13.25 -24.38
CA PRO A 270 24.54 -13.12 -23.09
C PRO A 270 25.51 -12.77 -21.96
N GLY A 271 26.69 -13.39 -21.91
CA GLY A 271 27.69 -13.11 -20.87
C GLY A 271 28.22 -11.67 -20.92
N GLN A 272 28.24 -11.03 -22.09
CA GLN A 272 28.61 -9.60 -22.19
C GLN A 272 27.49 -8.68 -21.72
N VAL A 273 26.24 -8.99 -22.08
CA VAL A 273 25.07 -8.20 -21.68
C VAL A 273 24.82 -8.29 -20.18
N ASP A 274 24.97 -9.47 -19.59
CA ASP A 274 24.70 -9.73 -18.15
C ASP A 274 25.88 -9.41 -17.23
N SER A 275 27.00 -8.91 -17.80
CA SER A 275 28.17 -8.53 -17.00
C SER A 275 28.34 -7.00 -16.94
N ARG A 276 29.42 -6.56 -16.32
CA ARG A 276 29.81 -5.12 -16.36
C ARG A 276 30.11 -4.72 -17.81
N TRP A 277 29.35 -3.76 -18.34
CA TRP A 277 29.50 -3.28 -19.71
C TRP A 277 30.85 -2.58 -19.94
N THR A 278 31.40 -2.78 -21.11
CA THR A 278 32.60 -2.04 -21.55
C THR A 278 32.25 -0.59 -21.85
N LYS A 279 33.27 0.24 -21.97
CA LYS A 279 33.10 1.65 -22.33
C LYS A 279 32.33 1.82 -23.66
N GLU A 280 32.66 1.01 -24.65
CA GLU A 280 32.01 1.01 -25.96
C GLU A 280 30.52 0.65 -25.86
N MET A 281 30.18 -0.36 -25.05
CA MET A 281 28.79 -0.75 -24.79
C MET A 281 28.02 0.40 -24.12
N ILE A 282 28.60 1.06 -23.13
CA ILE A 282 27.99 2.20 -22.44
C ILE A 282 27.76 3.37 -23.40
N GLU A 283 28.72 3.67 -24.28
CA GLU A 283 28.56 4.70 -25.29
C GLU A 283 27.47 4.37 -26.32
N GLU A 284 27.37 3.10 -26.75
CA GLU A 284 26.29 2.63 -27.61
C GLU A 284 24.93 2.73 -26.94
N PHE A 285 24.82 2.27 -25.69
CA PHE A 285 23.62 2.41 -24.91
C PHE A 285 23.21 3.88 -24.74
N ASN A 286 24.13 4.76 -24.42
CA ASN A 286 23.84 6.19 -24.26
C ASN A 286 23.27 6.81 -25.55
N ARG A 287 23.81 6.42 -26.75
CA ARG A 287 23.24 6.84 -28.05
C ARG A 287 21.83 6.25 -28.25
N TYR A 288 21.61 5.00 -27.92
CA TYR A 288 20.30 4.38 -27.98
C TYR A 288 19.30 5.09 -27.06
N ALA A 289 19.66 5.35 -25.82
CA ALA A 289 18.80 6.06 -24.85
C ALA A 289 18.43 7.47 -25.35
N GLU A 290 19.38 8.20 -25.94
CA GLU A 290 19.14 9.52 -26.55
C GLU A 290 18.16 9.43 -27.74
N GLN A 291 18.26 8.40 -28.57
CA GLN A 291 17.33 8.15 -29.69
C GLN A 291 15.91 7.82 -29.21
N GLN A 292 15.78 7.20 -28.02
CA GLN A 292 14.49 6.95 -27.36
C GLN A 292 13.95 8.19 -26.61
N GLY A 293 14.65 9.34 -26.67
CA GLY A 293 14.25 10.57 -25.98
C GLY A 293 14.51 10.54 -24.46
N ALA A 294 15.25 9.56 -23.98
CA ALA A 294 15.56 9.44 -22.56
C ALA A 294 16.70 10.40 -22.17
N LYS A 295 16.54 11.04 -20.99
CA LYS A 295 17.57 11.93 -20.44
C LYS A 295 18.64 11.21 -19.63
N VAL A 296 18.61 9.88 -19.64
CA VAL A 296 19.50 9.02 -18.85
C VAL A 296 20.83 8.86 -19.59
N ARG A 297 21.94 8.98 -18.86
CA ARG A 297 23.28 8.63 -19.34
C ARG A 297 24.01 7.79 -18.29
N MET A 298 24.55 6.67 -18.70
CA MET A 298 25.50 5.91 -17.91
C MET A 298 26.89 6.55 -18.00
N LYS A 299 27.60 6.55 -16.86
CA LYS A 299 28.99 7.00 -16.80
C LYS A 299 29.93 5.96 -17.41
N THR A 300 30.97 6.40 -18.06
CA THR A 300 31.98 5.57 -18.73
C THR A 300 33.25 5.38 -17.87
N ASP A 301 33.11 5.53 -16.53
CA ASP A 301 34.28 5.49 -15.60
C ASP A 301 34.84 4.09 -15.43
#